data_5a01e618dd6bf8ae8ec776dd917accb6
#
_entry.id   5a01e618dd6bf8ae8ec776dd917accb6
#
_cell.length_a   1.000
_cell.length_b   1.000
_cell.length_c   1.000
_cell.angle_alpha   90.00
_cell.angle_beta   90.00
_cell.angle_gamma   90.00
#
_symmetry.space_group_name_H-M   'P 1'
#
loop_
_entity.id
_entity.type
_entity.pdbx_description
1 polymer ?
#
loop_
_entity_poly.entity_id
_entity_poly.type
_entity_poly.pdbx_seq_one_letter_code
_entity_poly.pdbx_strand_id
1 'polypeptide(L)'
;MTTQELIAQIQKKKSFLCIGLDIDIDKIPSHLLKTADPIFEFNKAIIDATHHLCVAYKPNTAFYEAYGLKGWKSLEKTIQYLNRTYPEIYTIADAKRGDIGNTSTMYAKAFFEDLAFDSVTVAPYMGKDSVEPFLAFKDKHTILLALTSNEGAFDFQTKKIADTEFYQHVLETSKSWKNSENLMYVVGATKAAYFKEIRKILPTSFLLVPGVGAQGGNLQEVCKYGLS
;
A
#
# COMPACT_ATOMS: atom_id res chain seq x y z
N MET A 1 12.59 3.17 -4.57
CA MET A 1 12.15 3.92 -5.79
C MET A 1 11.59 5.27 -5.37
N THR A 2 12.00 6.35 -6.00
CA THR A 2 11.51 7.71 -5.76
C THR A 2 10.15 7.97 -6.43
N THR A 3 9.46 9.04 -6.02
CA THR A 3 8.20 9.50 -6.64
C THR A 3 8.37 9.75 -8.15
N GLN A 4 9.48 10.38 -8.56
CA GLN A 4 9.77 10.68 -9.98
C GLN A 4 9.98 9.39 -10.80
N GLU A 5 10.67 8.41 -10.24
CA GLU A 5 10.87 7.11 -10.90
C GLU A 5 9.53 6.37 -11.06
N LEU A 6 8.65 6.41 -10.04
CA LEU A 6 7.31 5.82 -10.13
C LEU A 6 6.47 6.50 -11.22
N ILE A 7 6.48 7.83 -11.29
CA ILE A 7 5.81 8.60 -12.36
C ILE A 7 6.33 8.18 -13.74
N ALA A 8 7.65 8.07 -13.89
CA ALA A 8 8.26 7.65 -15.15
C ALA A 8 7.80 6.23 -15.57
N GLN A 9 7.66 5.30 -14.61
CA GLN A 9 7.14 3.96 -14.91
C GLN A 9 5.66 3.97 -15.31
N ILE A 10 4.83 4.79 -14.65
CA ILE A 10 3.41 4.97 -15.02
C ILE A 10 3.31 5.47 -16.46
N GLN A 11 4.09 6.49 -16.83
CA GLN A 11 4.10 7.06 -18.17
C GLN A 11 4.61 6.06 -19.22
N LYS A 12 5.71 5.36 -18.91
CA LYS A 12 6.32 4.36 -19.81
C LYS A 12 5.38 3.19 -20.09
N LYS A 13 4.76 2.64 -19.02
CA LYS A 13 3.85 1.49 -19.14
C LYS A 13 2.42 1.88 -19.51
N LYS A 14 2.10 3.18 -19.49
CA LYS A 14 0.72 3.71 -19.64
C LYS A 14 -0.27 3.00 -18.72
N SER A 15 0.17 2.71 -17.51
CA SER A 15 -0.56 1.94 -16.51
C SER A 15 -0.23 2.47 -15.12
N PHE A 16 -1.22 2.52 -14.24
CA PHE A 16 -1.06 2.73 -12.80
C PHE A 16 -1.59 1.52 -12.00
N LEU A 17 -1.65 0.37 -12.65
CA LEU A 17 -2.09 -0.87 -12.02
C LEU A 17 -1.14 -1.28 -10.90
N CYS A 18 -1.72 -1.56 -9.73
CA CYS A 18 -1.07 -2.22 -8.61
C CYS A 18 -1.73 -3.59 -8.39
N ILE A 19 -0.95 -4.65 -8.42
CA ILE A 19 -1.46 -6.03 -8.26
C ILE A 19 -1.24 -6.50 -6.83
N GLY A 20 -2.31 -6.99 -6.18
CA GLY A 20 -2.25 -7.64 -4.88
C GLY A 20 -1.63 -9.04 -4.97
N LEU A 21 -0.78 -9.38 -4.00
CA LEU A 21 -0.24 -10.74 -3.83
C LEU A 21 -0.72 -11.30 -2.48
N ASP A 22 -2.05 -11.44 -2.36
CA ASP A 22 -2.74 -11.85 -1.13
C ASP A 22 -3.04 -13.37 -1.24
N ILE A 23 -2.05 -14.19 -0.92
CA ILE A 23 -2.03 -15.63 -1.22
C ILE A 23 -2.75 -16.44 -0.17
N ASP A 24 -3.88 -17.00 -0.55
CA ASP A 24 -4.60 -18.03 0.21
C ASP A 24 -4.18 -19.41 -0.31
N ILE A 25 -3.49 -20.20 0.53
CA ILE A 25 -2.93 -21.50 0.13
C ILE A 25 -4.00 -22.49 -0.32
N ASP A 26 -5.23 -22.35 0.20
CA ASP A 26 -6.36 -23.22 -0.19
C ASP A 26 -6.87 -22.90 -1.61
N LYS A 27 -6.45 -21.79 -2.19
CA LYS A 27 -6.84 -21.33 -3.55
C LYS A 27 -5.70 -21.47 -4.57
N ILE A 28 -4.51 -21.85 -4.13
CA ILE A 28 -3.37 -22.07 -5.03
C ILE A 28 -3.64 -23.31 -5.92
N PRO A 29 -3.30 -23.26 -7.22
CA PRO A 29 -3.41 -24.42 -8.10
C PRO A 29 -2.70 -25.66 -7.54
N SER A 30 -3.36 -26.82 -7.57
CA SER A 30 -2.92 -28.04 -6.88
C SER A 30 -1.52 -28.53 -7.28
N HIS A 31 -1.08 -28.23 -8.50
CA HIS A 31 0.25 -28.61 -8.96
C HIS A 31 1.37 -27.83 -8.23
N LEU A 32 1.10 -26.59 -7.80
CA LEU A 32 2.05 -25.76 -7.06
C LEU A 32 2.16 -26.20 -5.59
N LEU A 33 1.11 -26.80 -5.02
CA LEU A 33 1.14 -27.30 -3.63
C LEU A 33 2.19 -28.39 -3.40
N LYS A 34 2.70 -29.01 -4.46
CA LYS A 34 3.75 -30.04 -4.40
C LYS A 34 5.17 -29.47 -4.42
N THR A 35 5.32 -28.16 -4.60
CA THR A 35 6.62 -27.49 -4.58
C THR A 35 7.12 -27.26 -3.15
N ALA A 36 8.40 -26.95 -3.01
CA ALA A 36 9.00 -26.68 -1.69
C ALA A 36 8.47 -25.37 -1.05
N ASP A 37 7.99 -24.43 -1.86
CA ASP A 37 7.48 -23.12 -1.42
C ASP A 37 6.32 -22.68 -2.32
N PRO A 38 5.12 -23.24 -2.11
CA PRO A 38 3.96 -22.96 -2.96
C PRO A 38 3.58 -21.49 -3.07
N ILE A 39 3.74 -20.74 -1.97
CA ILE A 39 3.43 -19.31 -1.91
C ILE A 39 4.37 -18.52 -2.83
N PHE A 40 5.66 -18.75 -2.72
CA PHE A 40 6.65 -18.09 -3.57
C PHE A 40 6.49 -18.47 -5.04
N GLU A 41 6.30 -19.75 -5.36
CA GLU A 41 6.13 -20.21 -6.75
C GLU A 41 4.87 -19.61 -7.40
N PHE A 42 3.78 -19.49 -6.65
CA PHE A 42 2.59 -18.83 -7.14
C PHE A 42 2.83 -17.33 -7.38
N ASN A 43 3.43 -16.63 -6.40
CA ASN A 43 3.79 -15.21 -6.55
C ASN A 43 4.67 -14.99 -7.78
N LYS A 44 5.70 -15.81 -7.91
CA LYS A 44 6.64 -15.75 -9.04
C LYS A 44 5.91 -15.90 -10.37
N ALA A 45 5.03 -16.90 -10.49
CA ALA A 45 4.26 -17.12 -11.71
C ALA A 45 3.36 -15.92 -12.06
N ILE A 46 2.67 -15.31 -11.06
CA ILE A 46 1.88 -14.10 -11.26
C ILE A 46 2.74 -12.92 -11.68
N ILE A 47 3.86 -12.70 -11.02
CA ILE A 47 4.80 -11.61 -11.34
C ILE A 47 5.30 -11.75 -12.76
N ASP A 48 5.81 -12.92 -13.15
CA ASP A 48 6.35 -13.18 -14.49
C ASP A 48 5.29 -12.96 -15.59
N ALA A 49 4.04 -13.32 -15.30
CA ALA A 49 2.94 -13.15 -16.24
C ALA A 49 2.42 -11.71 -16.36
N THR A 50 2.64 -10.84 -15.36
CA THR A 50 1.93 -9.55 -15.27
C THR A 50 2.83 -8.33 -15.08
N HIS A 51 4.15 -8.49 -14.87
CA HIS A 51 5.06 -7.39 -14.57
C HIS A 51 5.06 -6.27 -15.63
N HIS A 52 4.79 -6.61 -16.88
CA HIS A 52 4.73 -5.64 -17.98
C HIS A 52 3.44 -4.80 -18.00
N LEU A 53 2.40 -5.21 -17.25
CA LEU A 53 1.09 -4.56 -17.17
C LEU A 53 0.96 -3.62 -15.97
N CYS A 54 1.75 -3.82 -14.93
CA CYS A 54 1.61 -3.10 -13.66
C CYS A 54 2.84 -2.28 -13.32
N VAL A 55 2.69 -1.33 -12.42
CA VAL A 55 3.77 -0.50 -11.86
C VAL A 55 4.12 -0.89 -10.43
N ALA A 56 3.27 -1.64 -9.76
CA ALA A 56 3.47 -2.04 -8.38
C ALA A 56 2.92 -3.43 -8.06
N TYR A 57 3.55 -4.10 -7.09
CA TYR A 57 2.98 -5.25 -6.40
C TYR A 57 2.80 -4.95 -4.91
N LYS A 58 1.67 -5.41 -4.37
CA LYS A 58 1.27 -5.16 -3.00
C LYS A 58 0.88 -6.46 -2.27
N PRO A 59 1.84 -7.21 -1.70
CA PRO A 59 1.50 -8.28 -0.79
C PRO A 59 0.88 -7.74 0.51
N ASN A 60 -0.24 -8.33 0.92
CA ASN A 60 -0.81 -8.09 2.24
C ASN A 60 -0.15 -9.03 3.24
N THR A 61 0.56 -8.47 4.21
CA THR A 61 1.40 -9.24 5.13
C THR A 61 0.61 -10.26 5.95
N ALA A 62 -0.68 -10.02 6.24
CA ALA A 62 -1.52 -10.93 6.99
C ALA A 62 -1.59 -12.34 6.36
N PHE A 63 -1.57 -12.41 5.01
CA PHE A 63 -1.58 -13.68 4.27
C PHE A 63 -0.25 -14.45 4.36
N TYR A 64 0.80 -13.80 4.81
CA TYR A 64 2.11 -14.41 5.05
C TYR A 64 2.31 -14.67 6.55
N GLU A 65 1.94 -13.74 7.40
CA GLU A 65 2.00 -13.85 8.86
C GLU A 65 1.20 -15.07 9.36
N ALA A 66 0.05 -15.34 8.75
CA ALA A 66 -0.80 -16.50 9.07
C ALA A 66 -0.07 -17.86 8.91
N TYR A 67 0.98 -17.92 8.10
CA TYR A 67 1.77 -19.13 7.87
C TYR A 67 3.10 -19.13 8.67
N GLY A 68 3.25 -18.20 9.63
CA GLY A 68 4.43 -18.13 10.50
C GLY A 68 5.73 -17.93 9.75
N LEU A 69 6.81 -18.56 10.20
CA LEU A 69 8.14 -18.42 9.59
C LEU A 69 8.18 -18.82 8.11
N LYS A 70 7.36 -19.77 7.68
CA LYS A 70 7.31 -20.18 6.27
C LYS A 70 6.75 -19.05 5.41
N GLY A 71 5.66 -18.43 5.86
CA GLY A 71 5.08 -17.29 5.14
C GLY A 71 6.03 -16.10 5.07
N TRP A 72 6.71 -15.73 6.16
CA TRP A 72 7.73 -14.68 6.17
C TRP A 72 8.88 -14.97 5.19
N LYS A 73 9.38 -16.22 5.12
CA LYS A 73 10.39 -16.61 4.14
C LYS A 73 9.89 -16.52 2.70
N SER A 74 8.64 -16.87 2.45
CA SER A 74 8.04 -16.74 1.12
C SER A 74 7.89 -15.27 0.71
N LEU A 75 7.52 -14.39 1.66
CA LEU A 75 7.46 -12.94 1.44
C LEU A 75 8.84 -12.38 1.12
N GLU A 76 9.84 -12.69 1.94
CA GLU A 76 11.24 -12.28 1.72
C GLU A 76 11.73 -12.69 0.33
N LYS A 77 11.57 -13.96 -0.05
CA LYS A 77 11.93 -14.44 -1.39
C LYS A 77 11.20 -13.71 -2.51
N THR A 78 9.92 -13.42 -2.30
CA THR A 78 9.10 -12.69 -3.29
C THR A 78 9.65 -11.29 -3.52
N ILE A 79 9.98 -10.55 -2.45
CA ILE A 79 10.51 -9.19 -2.58
C ILE A 79 11.93 -9.19 -3.12
N GLN A 80 12.78 -10.11 -2.68
CA GLN A 80 14.12 -10.30 -3.26
C GLN A 80 14.05 -10.64 -4.76
N TYR A 81 13.08 -11.46 -5.17
CA TYR A 81 12.86 -11.76 -6.58
C TYR A 81 12.47 -10.52 -7.38
N LEU A 82 11.50 -9.72 -6.89
CA LEU A 82 11.09 -8.46 -7.50
C LEU A 82 12.26 -7.48 -7.61
N ASN A 83 12.93 -7.18 -6.52
CA ASN A 83 14.03 -6.22 -6.48
C ASN A 83 15.21 -6.57 -7.38
N ARG A 84 15.47 -7.88 -7.57
CA ARG A 84 16.57 -8.36 -8.44
C ARG A 84 16.18 -8.46 -9.91
N THR A 85 14.95 -8.92 -10.20
CA THR A 85 14.54 -9.27 -11.57
C THR A 85 13.80 -8.12 -12.26
N TYR A 86 13.03 -7.35 -11.50
CA TYR A 86 12.18 -6.26 -11.98
C TYR A 86 12.34 -4.99 -11.11
N PRO A 87 13.57 -4.43 -11.01
CA PRO A 87 13.87 -3.32 -10.10
C PRO A 87 13.09 -2.04 -10.41
N GLU A 88 12.47 -1.97 -11.58
CA GLU A 88 11.61 -0.87 -12.01
C GLU A 88 10.17 -0.97 -11.49
N ILE A 89 9.84 -2.02 -10.73
CA ILE A 89 8.50 -2.21 -10.15
C ILE A 89 8.49 -1.81 -8.69
N TYR A 90 7.54 -0.97 -8.33
CA TYR A 90 7.34 -0.47 -6.97
C TYR A 90 6.76 -1.56 -6.05
N THR A 91 7.28 -1.66 -4.83
CA THR A 91 6.84 -2.67 -3.87
C THR A 91 6.16 -2.04 -2.65
N ILE A 92 4.98 -2.56 -2.30
CA ILE A 92 4.15 -2.06 -1.21
C ILE A 92 3.93 -3.15 -0.17
N ALA A 93 4.42 -2.98 1.04
CA ALA A 93 4.04 -3.82 2.18
C ALA A 93 2.68 -3.36 2.71
N ASP A 94 1.61 -4.10 2.40
CA ASP A 94 0.28 -3.80 2.97
C ASP A 94 0.17 -4.41 4.37
N ALA A 95 0.84 -3.76 5.34
CA ALA A 95 1.06 -4.27 6.70
C ALA A 95 0.22 -3.55 7.76
N LYS A 96 -0.26 -2.35 7.46
CA LYS A 96 -1.09 -1.50 8.35
C LYS A 96 -0.51 -1.40 9.76
N ARG A 97 0.82 -1.13 9.82
CA ARG A 97 1.52 -0.99 11.10
C ARG A 97 1.17 0.33 11.77
N GLY A 98 1.40 0.38 13.08
CA GLY A 98 1.24 1.57 13.88
C GLY A 98 1.63 1.22 15.31
N ASP A 99 2.61 1.97 15.84
CA ASP A 99 3.08 1.88 17.22
C ASP A 99 3.83 3.18 17.54
N ILE A 100 4.25 3.39 18.77
CA ILE A 100 4.90 4.63 19.18
C ILE A 100 6.43 4.54 19.20
N GLY A 101 7.08 5.67 18.87
CA GLY A 101 8.50 5.89 19.10
C GLY A 101 9.40 4.80 18.52
N ASN A 102 10.23 4.19 19.39
CA ASN A 102 11.20 3.18 18.97
C ASN A 102 10.56 1.91 18.36
N THR A 103 9.41 1.48 18.86
CA THR A 103 8.71 0.30 18.29
C THR A 103 8.33 0.56 16.84
N SER A 104 7.82 1.75 16.53
CA SER A 104 7.52 2.16 15.15
C SER A 104 8.77 2.16 14.27
N THR A 105 9.92 2.62 14.82
CA THR A 105 11.21 2.56 14.13
C THR A 105 11.62 1.11 13.82
N MET A 106 11.38 0.17 14.73
CA MET A 106 11.70 -1.25 14.48
C MET A 106 10.83 -1.86 13.39
N TYR A 107 9.54 -1.50 13.33
CA TYR A 107 8.68 -1.89 12.21
C TYR A 107 9.18 -1.29 10.88
N ALA A 108 9.55 -0.01 10.88
CA ALA A 108 10.09 0.63 9.67
C ALA A 108 11.36 -0.06 9.17
N LYS A 109 12.31 -0.40 10.07
CA LYS A 109 13.51 -1.17 9.74
C LYS A 109 13.18 -2.52 9.12
N ALA A 110 12.25 -3.27 9.71
CA ALA A 110 11.86 -4.58 9.18
C ALA A 110 11.39 -4.51 7.72
N PHE A 111 10.57 -3.52 7.38
CA PHE A 111 10.05 -3.40 6.01
C PHE A 111 11.01 -2.68 5.05
N PHE A 112 11.73 -1.66 5.50
CA PHE A 112 12.54 -0.82 4.61
C PHE A 112 13.99 -1.29 4.47
N GLU A 113 14.58 -1.83 5.54
CA GLU A 113 15.97 -2.28 5.53
C GLU A 113 16.07 -3.79 5.29
N ASP A 114 15.38 -4.61 6.09
CA ASP A 114 15.48 -6.07 6.03
C ASP A 114 14.77 -6.65 4.80
N LEU A 115 13.46 -6.39 4.66
CA LEU A 115 12.66 -6.85 3.51
C LEU A 115 12.84 -5.99 2.26
N ALA A 116 13.42 -4.80 2.39
CA ALA A 116 13.73 -3.87 1.30
C ALA A 116 12.53 -3.45 0.41
N PHE A 117 11.35 -3.26 1.01
CA PHE A 117 10.21 -2.66 0.34
C PHE A 117 10.44 -1.17 0.01
N ASP A 118 9.73 -0.66 -1.00
CA ASP A 118 9.69 0.78 -1.31
C ASP A 118 8.73 1.54 -0.39
N SER A 119 7.65 0.89 0.04
CA SER A 119 6.64 1.52 0.89
C SER A 119 5.96 0.54 1.84
N VAL A 120 5.32 1.11 2.87
CA VAL A 120 4.53 0.36 3.85
C VAL A 120 3.25 1.12 4.22
N THR A 121 2.13 0.42 4.38
CA THR A 121 0.89 1.01 4.88
C THR A 121 0.93 1.15 6.40
N VAL A 122 0.51 2.32 6.92
CA VAL A 122 0.54 2.68 8.34
C VAL A 122 -0.80 3.25 8.77
N ALA A 123 -1.24 2.90 9.98
CA ALA A 123 -2.46 3.42 10.58
C ALA A 123 -2.16 4.72 11.35
N PRO A 124 -2.96 5.80 11.15
CA PRO A 124 -2.70 7.11 11.77
C PRO A 124 -3.26 7.25 13.19
N TYR A 125 -4.02 6.29 13.70
CA TYR A 125 -4.85 6.46 14.89
C TYR A 125 -4.09 6.92 16.15
N MET A 126 -2.83 6.47 16.31
CA MET A 126 -1.97 6.88 17.43
C MET A 126 -1.24 8.20 17.21
N GLY A 127 -1.45 8.87 16.07
CA GLY A 127 -0.94 10.21 15.83
C GLY A 127 0.46 10.27 15.23
N LYS A 128 1.06 11.47 15.30
CA LYS A 128 2.30 11.87 14.63
C LYS A 128 3.50 10.97 14.96
N ASP A 129 3.73 10.72 16.23
CA ASP A 129 4.87 9.96 16.74
C ASP A 129 4.84 8.46 16.37
N SER A 130 3.68 7.98 15.92
CA SER A 130 3.53 6.63 15.37
C SER A 130 3.89 6.53 13.89
N VAL A 131 3.87 7.63 13.15
CA VAL A 131 4.06 7.67 11.69
C VAL A 131 5.42 8.26 11.31
N GLU A 132 5.88 9.32 11.97
CA GLU A 132 7.16 9.98 11.67
C GLU A 132 8.38 9.04 11.63
N PRO A 133 8.49 7.98 12.46
CA PRO A 133 9.59 7.04 12.35
C PRO A 133 9.70 6.36 10.97
N PHE A 134 8.57 6.12 10.29
CA PHE A 134 8.58 5.60 8.93
C PHE A 134 9.00 6.67 7.91
N LEU A 135 8.63 7.93 8.11
CA LEU A 135 8.98 9.05 7.23
C LEU A 135 10.45 9.44 7.30
N ALA A 136 11.18 8.94 8.29
CA ALA A 136 12.62 9.22 8.46
C ALA A 136 13.50 8.46 7.44
N PHE A 137 12.98 7.46 6.76
CA PHE A 137 13.72 6.65 5.80
C PHE A 137 13.75 7.32 4.42
N LYS A 138 14.96 7.67 3.99
CA LYS A 138 15.19 8.30 2.69
C LYS A 138 14.78 7.38 1.54
N ASP A 139 14.18 7.95 0.50
CA ASP A 139 13.75 7.25 -0.72
C ASP A 139 12.76 6.10 -0.46
N LYS A 140 12.05 6.16 0.68
CA LYS A 140 10.95 5.27 1.06
C LYS A 140 9.68 6.07 1.27
N HIS A 141 8.52 5.41 1.09
CA HIS A 141 7.23 6.06 1.27
C HIS A 141 6.40 5.40 2.37
N THR A 142 5.63 6.21 3.06
CA THR A 142 4.65 5.75 4.04
C THR A 142 3.26 5.98 3.47
N ILE A 143 2.47 4.91 3.35
CA ILE A 143 1.11 5.00 2.82
C ILE A 143 0.15 5.02 4.00
N LEU A 144 -0.37 6.21 4.32
CA LEU A 144 -1.21 6.44 5.48
C LEU A 144 -2.66 6.08 5.20
N LEU A 145 -3.31 5.33 6.09
CA LEU A 145 -4.74 5.05 5.98
C LEU A 145 -5.53 6.33 6.22
N ALA A 146 -6.38 6.72 5.24
CA ALA A 146 -7.23 7.90 5.35
C ALA A 146 -8.71 7.51 5.35
N LEU A 147 -9.25 7.11 4.19
CA LEU A 147 -10.64 6.69 4.05
C LEU A 147 -10.69 5.30 3.41
N THR A 148 -11.00 4.29 4.19
CA THR A 148 -10.94 2.89 3.77
C THR A 148 -12.23 2.42 3.09
N SER A 149 -12.18 1.33 2.31
CA SER A 149 -13.30 0.85 1.49
C SER A 149 -14.39 0.13 2.26
N ASN A 150 -14.07 -0.41 3.44
CA ASN A 150 -14.97 -1.21 4.27
C ASN A 150 -16.10 -0.38 4.90
N GLU A 151 -17.19 -1.06 5.30
CA GLU A 151 -18.35 -0.44 5.93
C GLU A 151 -18.01 0.22 7.27
N GLY A 152 -17.15 -0.42 8.08
CA GLY A 152 -16.68 0.12 9.37
C GLY A 152 -15.95 1.47 9.29
N ALA A 153 -15.62 1.97 8.09
CA ALA A 153 -15.13 3.34 7.92
C ALA A 153 -16.12 4.38 8.44
N PHE A 154 -17.43 4.09 8.42
CA PHE A 154 -18.46 4.98 8.94
C PHE A 154 -18.51 5.06 10.48
N ASP A 155 -17.85 4.16 11.18
CA ASP A 155 -17.80 4.20 12.65
C ASP A 155 -16.97 5.39 13.16
N PHE A 156 -15.87 5.72 12.44
CA PHE A 156 -14.92 6.76 12.84
C PHE A 156 -14.59 7.73 11.71
N GLN A 157 -14.18 7.23 10.54
CA GLN A 157 -13.50 8.02 9.52
C GLN A 157 -14.38 9.13 8.93
N THR A 158 -15.68 8.92 8.84
CA THR A 158 -16.66 9.92 8.35
C THR A 158 -17.39 10.66 9.47
N LYS A 159 -17.07 10.40 10.76
CA LYS A 159 -17.63 11.19 11.85
C LYS A 159 -17.06 12.59 11.82
N LYS A 160 -17.90 13.57 12.12
CA LYS A 160 -17.51 14.99 12.14
C LYS A 160 -16.88 15.37 13.47
N ILE A 161 -15.80 16.15 13.36
CA ILE A 161 -15.25 16.97 14.44
C ILE A 161 -15.47 18.41 13.99
N ALA A 162 -16.34 19.14 14.67
CA ALA A 162 -16.93 20.38 14.18
C ALA A 162 -17.61 20.16 12.80
N ASP A 163 -17.20 20.85 11.76
CA ASP A 163 -17.81 20.77 10.43
C ASP A 163 -17.06 19.82 9.48
N THR A 164 -15.95 19.21 9.92
CA THR A 164 -15.02 18.44 9.07
C THR A 164 -15.02 16.98 9.45
N GLU A 165 -15.03 16.07 8.48
CA GLU A 165 -14.97 14.63 8.74
C GLU A 165 -13.59 14.19 9.23
N PHE A 166 -13.52 13.17 10.08
CA PHE A 166 -12.29 12.74 10.73
C PHE A 166 -11.17 12.40 9.74
N TYR A 167 -11.48 11.73 8.62
CA TYR A 167 -10.45 11.45 7.60
C TYR A 167 -9.80 12.73 7.03
N GLN A 168 -10.57 13.83 6.90
CA GLN A 168 -10.03 15.12 6.44
C GLN A 168 -9.06 15.71 7.47
N HIS A 169 -9.36 15.57 8.77
CA HIS A 169 -8.41 15.95 9.82
C HIS A 169 -7.12 15.14 9.73
N VAL A 170 -7.20 13.83 9.45
CA VAL A 170 -6.01 13.00 9.25
C VAL A 170 -5.18 13.53 8.07
N LEU A 171 -5.82 13.84 6.94
CA LEU A 171 -5.14 14.36 5.75
C LEU A 171 -4.48 15.71 6.02
N GLU A 172 -5.22 16.67 6.59
CA GLU A 172 -4.71 18.03 6.84
C GLU A 172 -3.58 18.02 7.89
N THR A 173 -3.74 17.24 8.95
CA THR A 173 -2.75 17.16 10.02
C THR A 173 -1.46 16.52 9.53
N SER A 174 -1.55 15.42 8.79
CA SER A 174 -0.38 14.68 8.32
C SER A 174 0.48 15.46 7.33
N LYS A 175 -0.09 16.39 6.55
CA LYS A 175 0.66 17.30 5.67
C LYS A 175 1.67 18.18 6.40
N SER A 176 1.43 18.47 7.67
CA SER A 176 2.31 19.32 8.50
C SER A 176 3.45 18.54 9.18
N TRP A 177 3.48 17.22 9.06
CA TRP A 177 4.51 16.40 9.68
C TRP A 177 5.86 16.52 8.94
N LYS A 178 6.94 16.29 9.67
CA LYS A 178 8.29 16.29 9.08
C LYS A 178 8.39 15.19 8.00
N ASN A 179 8.96 15.53 6.85
CA ASN A 179 9.11 14.64 5.69
C ASN A 179 7.76 14.17 5.11
N SER A 180 6.70 14.97 5.24
CA SER A 180 5.37 14.63 4.71
C SER A 180 5.34 14.51 3.18
N GLU A 181 6.36 14.97 2.47
CA GLU A 181 6.57 14.73 1.05
C GLU A 181 6.71 13.24 0.70
N ASN A 182 7.06 12.39 1.68
CA ASN A 182 7.13 10.94 1.56
C ASN A 182 5.80 10.24 1.89
N LEU A 183 4.74 11.00 2.17
CA LEU A 183 3.40 10.44 2.41
C LEU A 183 2.68 10.14 1.10
N MET A 184 2.06 8.98 1.07
CA MET A 184 0.99 8.59 0.17
C MET A 184 -0.23 8.21 1.02
N TYR A 185 -1.41 8.03 0.42
CA TYR A 185 -2.62 7.79 1.22
C TYR A 185 -3.47 6.66 0.66
N VAL A 186 -4.10 5.88 1.55
CA VAL A 186 -5.11 4.89 1.17
C VAL A 186 -6.48 5.55 1.11
N VAL A 187 -7.13 5.45 -0.06
CA VAL A 187 -8.51 5.86 -0.28
C VAL A 187 -9.26 4.76 -1.00
N GLY A 188 -10.29 4.19 -0.38
CA GLY A 188 -11.05 3.09 -0.96
C GLY A 188 -11.79 3.46 -2.24
N ALA A 189 -11.75 2.60 -3.25
CA ALA A 189 -12.43 2.80 -4.53
C ALA A 189 -13.97 2.91 -4.41
N THR A 190 -14.56 2.31 -3.36
CA THR A 190 -15.99 2.41 -3.04
C THR A 190 -16.41 3.80 -2.55
N LYS A 191 -15.46 4.69 -2.30
CA LYS A 191 -15.62 6.06 -1.80
C LYS A 191 -15.37 7.10 -2.90
N ALA A 192 -15.66 6.80 -4.17
CA ALA A 192 -15.37 7.68 -5.31
C ALA A 192 -15.92 9.11 -5.16
N ALA A 193 -17.09 9.28 -4.53
CA ALA A 193 -17.67 10.60 -4.26
C ALA A 193 -16.78 11.51 -3.40
N TYR A 194 -15.94 10.93 -2.55
CA TYR A 194 -15.05 11.67 -1.64
C TYR A 194 -13.77 12.16 -2.33
N PHE A 195 -13.38 11.61 -3.49
CA PHE A 195 -12.13 11.97 -4.15
C PHE A 195 -12.02 13.46 -4.48
N LYS A 196 -13.15 14.14 -4.80
CA LYS A 196 -13.14 15.58 -5.05
C LYS A 196 -12.65 16.38 -3.84
N GLU A 197 -13.15 16.05 -2.64
CA GLU A 197 -12.74 16.72 -1.42
C GLU A 197 -11.31 16.33 -1.03
N ILE A 198 -10.96 15.07 -1.19
CA ILE A 198 -9.59 14.57 -0.95
C ILE A 198 -8.59 15.29 -1.86
N ARG A 199 -8.91 15.48 -3.15
CA ARG A 199 -8.02 16.20 -4.10
C ARG A 199 -7.89 17.69 -3.82
N LYS A 200 -8.86 18.34 -3.19
CA LYS A 200 -8.69 19.71 -2.68
C LYS A 200 -7.63 19.78 -1.58
N ILE A 201 -7.57 18.76 -0.72
CA ILE A 201 -6.60 18.67 0.39
C ILE A 201 -5.25 18.17 -0.13
N LEU A 202 -5.25 17.17 -1.00
CA LEU A 202 -4.08 16.46 -1.54
C LEU A 202 -4.04 16.55 -3.08
N PRO A 203 -3.71 17.71 -3.67
CA PRO A 203 -3.81 17.88 -5.11
C PRO A 203 -2.87 16.97 -5.92
N THR A 204 -1.70 16.65 -5.38
CA THR A 204 -0.64 15.93 -6.11
C THR A 204 -0.16 14.63 -5.42
N SER A 205 -0.64 14.32 -4.21
CA SER A 205 -0.21 13.13 -3.49
C SER A 205 -0.66 11.84 -4.19
N PHE A 206 0.19 10.82 -4.19
CA PHE A 206 -0.20 9.49 -4.64
C PHE A 206 -1.27 8.88 -3.72
N LEU A 207 -2.25 8.26 -4.34
CA LEU A 207 -3.31 7.52 -3.65
C LEU A 207 -3.20 6.04 -4.00
N LEU A 208 -3.14 5.19 -2.97
CA LEU A 208 -3.38 3.76 -3.11
C LEU A 208 -4.89 3.53 -3.00
N VAL A 209 -5.50 3.02 -4.07
CA VAL A 209 -6.95 2.93 -4.20
C VAL A 209 -7.39 1.46 -4.27
N PRO A 210 -7.52 0.77 -3.12
CA PRO A 210 -7.97 -0.60 -3.08
C PRO A 210 -9.49 -0.72 -3.33
N GLY A 211 -9.91 -1.90 -3.84
CA GLY A 211 -11.32 -2.25 -3.99
C GLY A 211 -11.92 -1.97 -5.35
N VAL A 212 -11.12 -1.66 -6.36
CA VAL A 212 -11.58 -1.61 -7.76
C VAL A 212 -11.94 -3.04 -8.20
N GLY A 213 -13.11 -3.22 -8.78
CA GLY A 213 -13.61 -4.53 -9.23
C GLY A 213 -14.22 -5.35 -8.10
N ALA A 214 -13.52 -6.28 -7.50
CA ALA A 214 -14.07 -7.29 -6.57
C ALA A 214 -14.83 -6.72 -5.35
N GLN A 215 -14.47 -5.51 -4.89
CA GLN A 215 -15.18 -4.82 -3.80
C GLN A 215 -16.24 -3.82 -4.30
N GLY A 216 -16.54 -3.79 -5.61
CA GLY A 216 -17.56 -2.94 -6.21
C GLY A 216 -17.10 -1.52 -6.55
N GLY A 217 -15.82 -1.18 -6.39
CA GLY A 217 -15.28 0.12 -6.80
C GLY A 217 -15.28 0.28 -8.32
N ASN A 218 -15.73 1.44 -8.81
CA ASN A 218 -15.79 1.78 -10.23
C ASN A 218 -14.53 2.49 -10.68
N LEU A 219 -13.74 1.86 -11.58
CA LEU A 219 -12.50 2.42 -12.10
C LEU A 219 -12.71 3.77 -12.80
N GLN A 220 -13.77 3.92 -13.59
CA GLN A 220 -14.03 5.17 -14.33
C GLN A 220 -14.27 6.35 -13.38
N GLU A 221 -15.02 6.13 -12.29
CA GLU A 221 -15.25 7.15 -11.28
C GLU A 221 -13.97 7.49 -10.51
N VAL A 222 -13.19 6.47 -10.14
CA VAL A 222 -11.87 6.67 -9.51
C VAL A 222 -10.97 7.49 -10.42
N CYS A 223 -10.88 7.19 -11.71
CA CYS A 223 -10.09 7.95 -12.66
C CYS A 223 -10.61 9.37 -12.82
N LYS A 224 -11.93 9.56 -12.95
CA LYS A 224 -12.54 10.88 -13.15
C LYS A 224 -12.27 11.87 -12.02
N TYR A 225 -12.24 11.40 -10.77
CA TYR A 225 -12.14 12.25 -9.59
C TYR A 225 -10.82 12.10 -8.81
N GLY A 226 -10.13 11.00 -9.00
CA GLY A 226 -8.94 10.64 -8.22
C GLY A 226 -7.60 10.86 -8.93
N LEU A 227 -7.56 10.97 -10.26
CA LEU A 227 -6.33 11.30 -10.98
C LEU A 227 -5.97 12.78 -10.79
N SER A 228 -4.67 13.08 -10.76
CA SER A 228 -4.10 14.43 -10.62
C SER A 228 -3.19 14.76 -11.79
#